data_a522d8ab770528584f2cdc785633c7b6
#
_entry.id   a522d8ab770528584f2cdc785633c7b6
#
_cell.length_a   1.000
_cell.length_b   1.000
_cell.length_c   1.000
_cell.angle_alpha   90.00
_cell.angle_beta   90.00
_cell.angle_gamma   90.00
#
_symmetry.space_group_name_H-M   'P 1'
#
loop_
_entity.id
_entity.type
_entity.pdbx_description
1 polymer ?
#
loop_
_entity_poly.entity_id
_entity_poly.type
_entity_poly.pdbx_seq_one_letter_code
_entity_poly.pdbx_strand_id
1 'polypeptide(L)'
;MNGETNFSALDRHFGQFLQRLQGSDAAEVKLAAMCASRARAQGHICVALPEIAAREGAPTAAALRKKLRASKVVGAPGEFTPLVLDEHDRLYLRRYWEYEQQLAAAILLRAAASSPVAREDENDLQKVAAARAVAQRFTVITGGPGTGKTRTVLTILRLLLEQAGGDKLRVALAAPTGKAAARLTNSLREAKPDFEATTIHRLFGYLPGSATFRHDAEHPLHADVVIVDEASMVDLALMAKLVAAVPPDARLILLGDRDQLASVEAGCILADICAAAENALPNEPLHRAVVALQRNYRFAESGRIYRVSTAVNAGDADATIAALQENSDDEAKWEPLPEAAKLPAILRERVIAAFRPCLETDDPLQSLARLQAFRILCALRHSPFGVENVNAVAEEILAGVGLIAPQRGWYRGRPLTITQNDYNLGLFNGDSGIILPDPESGGELRAFFLSAEAKLRRFVPSRLPLHETAFAMTVHKSQGSEFERLLLILPEKDSPLLTRELLYTAITRARRHAEIWAPEDVLRAAIARQVSRNSGLRDALSVTTRSGKTESRQSGSNR
;
A
#
# COMPACT_ATOMS: atom_id res chain seq x y z
N MET A 1 22.48 21.81 21.95
CA MET A 1 21.32 21.17 22.61
C MET A 1 20.13 20.93 21.67
N ASN A 2 20.32 20.92 20.34
CA ASN A 2 19.19 20.83 19.35
C ASN A 2 19.02 19.46 18.69
N GLY A 3 19.79 18.45 19.04
CA GLY A 3 19.69 17.11 18.42
C GLY A 3 18.60 16.19 18.99
N GLU A 4 18.10 16.44 20.20
CA GLU A 4 17.09 15.60 20.86
C GLU A 4 15.64 15.99 20.54
N THR A 5 15.40 17.16 19.96
CA THR A 5 14.04 17.67 19.69
C THR A 5 13.28 16.89 18.61
N ASN A 6 13.95 16.01 17.91
CA ASN A 6 13.41 15.30 16.74
C ASN A 6 13.01 13.83 16.99
N PHE A 7 13.13 13.32 18.23
CA PHE A 7 12.73 11.97 18.62
C PHE A 7 11.41 11.97 19.40
N SER A 8 10.56 10.97 19.14
CA SER A 8 9.34 10.77 19.91
C SER A 8 9.63 10.34 21.35
N ALA A 9 8.62 10.39 22.23
CA ALA A 9 8.74 9.86 23.58
C ALA A 9 9.12 8.37 23.56
N LEU A 10 8.50 7.60 22.66
CA LEU A 10 8.78 6.17 22.47
C LEU A 10 10.25 5.92 22.10
N ASP A 11 10.80 6.68 21.15
CA ASP A 11 12.20 6.54 20.73
C ASP A 11 13.15 6.78 21.91
N ARG A 12 12.91 7.85 22.68
CA ARG A 12 13.72 8.18 23.87
C ARG A 12 13.65 7.10 24.94
N HIS A 13 12.45 6.61 25.24
CA HIS A 13 12.28 5.53 26.23
C HIS A 13 12.94 4.22 25.79
N PHE A 14 12.81 3.86 24.52
CA PHE A 14 13.48 2.69 23.96
C PHE A 14 15.00 2.82 24.03
N GLY A 15 15.55 3.97 23.64
CA GLY A 15 16.99 4.24 23.77
C GLY A 15 17.49 4.16 25.20
N GLN A 16 16.77 4.75 26.16
CA GLN A 16 17.10 4.67 27.59
C GLN A 16 17.01 3.24 28.14
N PHE A 17 16.01 2.47 27.68
CA PHE A 17 15.85 1.07 28.07
C PHE A 17 17.06 0.23 27.63
N LEU A 18 17.49 0.33 26.37
CA LEU A 18 18.65 -0.41 25.86
C LEU A 18 19.96 0.06 26.49
N GLN A 19 20.11 1.36 26.76
CA GLN A 19 21.26 1.88 27.49
C GLN A 19 21.37 1.25 28.90
N ARG A 20 20.24 1.14 29.62
CA ARG A 20 20.22 0.47 30.93
C ARG A 20 20.56 -1.02 30.86
N LEU A 21 20.04 -1.74 29.84
CA LEU A 21 20.37 -3.14 29.60
C LEU A 21 21.86 -3.34 29.29
N GLN A 22 22.52 -2.39 28.65
CA GLN A 22 23.97 -2.41 28.41
C GLN A 22 24.75 -2.33 29.71
N GLY A 23 24.23 -1.70 30.75
CA GLY A 23 24.86 -1.60 32.07
C GLY A 23 26.01 -0.58 32.16
N SER A 24 26.10 0.35 31.19
CA SER A 24 27.10 1.43 31.15
C SER A 24 26.48 2.71 30.60
N ASP A 25 27.20 3.82 30.72
CA ASP A 25 26.83 5.11 30.13
C ASP A 25 27.11 5.12 28.61
N ALA A 26 26.52 4.17 27.89
CA ALA A 26 26.73 3.98 26.47
C ALA A 26 25.79 4.90 25.65
N ALA A 27 26.19 6.16 25.51
CA ALA A 27 25.45 7.17 24.77
C ALA A 27 25.21 6.75 23.30
N GLU A 28 26.19 6.03 22.71
CA GLU A 28 26.09 5.55 21.32
C GLU A 28 25.03 4.46 21.12
N VAL A 29 24.88 3.58 22.11
CA VAL A 29 23.81 2.55 22.10
C VAL A 29 22.44 3.22 22.21
N LYS A 30 22.32 4.21 23.12
CA LYS A 30 21.09 5.01 23.24
C LYS A 30 20.74 5.68 21.92
N LEU A 31 21.70 6.40 21.31
CA LEU A 31 21.48 7.09 20.03
C LEU A 31 21.08 6.12 18.92
N ALA A 32 21.80 5.01 18.76
CA ALA A 32 21.54 4.00 17.74
C ALA A 32 20.15 3.38 17.91
N ALA A 33 19.74 3.05 19.12
CA ALA A 33 18.42 2.53 19.44
C ALA A 33 17.31 3.54 19.13
N MET A 34 17.50 4.82 19.49
CA MET A 34 16.57 5.89 19.16
C MET A 34 16.42 6.05 17.63
N CYS A 35 17.53 5.98 16.90
CA CYS A 35 17.51 6.07 15.43
C CYS A 35 16.81 4.86 14.79
N ALA A 36 17.05 3.65 15.28
CA ALA A 36 16.38 2.44 14.78
C ALA A 36 14.86 2.48 15.04
N SER A 37 14.42 2.92 16.22
CA SER A 37 13.01 3.11 16.54
C SER A 37 12.35 4.16 15.64
N ARG A 38 12.99 5.30 15.46
CA ARG A 38 12.51 6.38 14.58
C ARG A 38 12.46 5.94 13.12
N ALA A 39 13.49 5.26 12.62
CA ALA A 39 13.51 4.76 11.25
C ALA A 39 12.31 3.85 10.99
N ARG A 40 11.98 2.95 11.93
CA ARG A 40 10.77 2.11 11.84
C ARG A 40 9.50 2.95 11.78
N ALA A 41 9.37 3.98 12.62
CA ALA A 41 8.21 4.87 12.61
C ALA A 41 8.08 5.69 11.30
N GLN A 42 9.19 5.87 10.57
CA GLN A 42 9.24 6.51 9.26
C GLN A 42 9.08 5.52 8.09
N GLY A 43 8.79 4.24 8.37
CA GLY A 43 8.57 3.21 7.38
C GLY A 43 9.82 2.49 6.87
N HIS A 44 11.01 2.76 7.45
CA HIS A 44 12.23 2.02 7.16
C HIS A 44 12.27 0.69 7.93
N ILE A 45 12.91 -0.32 7.37
CA ILE A 45 13.16 -1.61 8.04
C ILE A 45 14.42 -1.53 8.92
N CYS A 46 15.41 -0.80 8.47
CA CYS A 46 16.70 -0.59 9.14
C CYS A 46 17.14 0.87 9.01
N VAL A 47 18.22 1.22 9.70
CA VAL A 47 18.93 2.50 9.56
C VAL A 47 20.41 2.23 9.29
N ALA A 48 20.99 2.91 8.31
CA ALA A 48 22.41 2.77 8.01
C ALA A 48 23.26 3.54 9.02
N LEU A 49 24.40 2.99 9.44
CA LEU A 49 25.31 3.68 10.37
C LEU A 49 25.79 5.05 9.86
N PRO A 50 26.04 5.25 8.54
CA PRO A 50 26.36 6.60 8.02
C PRO A 50 25.24 7.62 8.26
N GLU A 51 23.98 7.24 8.22
CA GLU A 51 22.84 8.14 8.51
C GLU A 51 22.77 8.54 9.98
N ILE A 52 23.18 7.62 10.89
CA ILE A 52 23.32 7.93 12.31
C ILE A 52 24.50 8.88 12.53
N ALA A 53 25.62 8.61 11.87
CA ALA A 53 26.85 9.40 11.97
C ALA A 53 26.72 10.82 11.37
N ALA A 54 25.81 11.04 10.42
CA ALA A 54 25.53 12.34 9.84
C ALA A 54 24.80 13.31 10.80
N ARG A 55 24.39 12.85 11.97
CA ARG A 55 23.72 13.68 12.98
C ARG A 55 24.73 14.52 13.75
N GLU A 56 24.34 15.73 14.11
CA GLU A 56 25.17 16.64 14.90
C GLU A 56 25.58 16.00 16.24
N GLY A 57 26.88 16.00 16.54
CA GLY A 57 27.45 15.42 17.76
C GLY A 57 27.53 13.88 17.76
N ALA A 58 27.16 13.20 16.68
CA ALA A 58 27.28 11.75 16.59
C ALA A 58 28.74 11.33 16.28
N PRO A 59 29.17 10.15 16.76
CA PRO A 59 30.45 9.56 16.38
C PRO A 59 30.47 9.19 14.89
N THR A 60 31.67 9.02 14.32
CA THR A 60 31.81 8.50 12.95
C THR A 60 31.22 7.10 12.80
N ALA A 61 30.81 6.71 11.60
CA ALA A 61 30.25 5.38 11.33
C ALA A 61 31.19 4.24 11.77
N ALA A 62 32.50 4.39 11.57
CA ALA A 62 33.50 3.42 12.02
C ALA A 62 33.57 3.30 13.55
N ALA A 63 33.49 4.43 14.25
CA ALA A 63 33.49 4.44 15.74
C ALA A 63 32.17 3.84 16.27
N LEU A 64 31.03 4.17 15.65
CA LEU A 64 29.72 3.56 15.96
C LEU A 64 29.76 2.04 15.77
N ARG A 65 30.24 1.56 14.60
CA ARG A 65 30.38 0.12 14.32
C ARG A 65 31.18 -0.60 15.40
N LYS A 66 32.37 -0.06 15.77
CA LYS A 66 33.21 -0.66 16.80
C LYS A 66 32.50 -0.73 18.15
N LYS A 67 31.82 0.34 18.57
CA LYS A 67 31.13 0.42 19.85
C LYS A 67 29.88 -0.45 19.88
N LEU A 68 29.11 -0.46 18.81
CA LEU A 68 27.89 -1.27 18.72
C LEU A 68 28.22 -2.76 18.71
N ARG A 69 29.24 -3.21 17.97
CA ARG A 69 29.70 -4.62 17.99
C ARG A 69 30.23 -5.10 19.32
N ALA A 70 30.72 -4.18 20.18
CA ALA A 70 31.16 -4.50 21.54
C ALA A 70 30.01 -4.48 22.57
N SER A 71 28.78 -4.15 22.13
CA SER A 71 27.62 -3.99 23.01
C SER A 71 26.93 -5.33 23.23
N LYS A 72 26.38 -5.57 24.43
CA LYS A 72 25.56 -6.75 24.76
C LYS A 72 24.16 -6.72 24.13
N VAL A 73 23.70 -5.54 23.71
CA VAL A 73 22.33 -5.34 23.14
C VAL A 73 22.31 -5.27 21.61
N VAL A 74 23.50 -5.33 20.98
CA VAL A 74 23.65 -5.37 19.53
C VAL A 74 24.41 -6.62 19.14
N GLY A 75 23.80 -7.48 18.36
CA GLY A 75 24.42 -8.72 17.90
C GLY A 75 24.63 -8.75 16.38
N ALA A 76 25.41 -9.71 15.95
CA ALA A 76 25.51 -10.10 14.55
C ALA A 76 24.24 -10.86 14.08
N PRO A 77 24.04 -11.02 12.76
CA PRO A 77 23.03 -11.92 12.22
C PRO A 77 23.03 -13.30 12.88
N GLY A 78 21.87 -13.74 13.38
CA GLY A 78 21.71 -15.02 14.09
C GLY A 78 21.87 -14.96 15.62
N GLU A 79 22.43 -13.92 16.20
CA GLU A 79 22.55 -13.76 17.65
C GLU A 79 21.25 -13.24 18.28
N PHE A 80 20.96 -13.67 19.52
CA PHE A 80 19.74 -13.29 20.24
C PHE A 80 19.91 -11.98 21.02
N THR A 81 19.82 -10.85 20.33
CA THR A 81 19.99 -9.49 20.89
C THR A 81 18.84 -8.58 20.43
N PRO A 82 18.49 -7.50 21.17
CA PRO A 82 17.43 -6.58 20.78
C PRO A 82 17.65 -5.87 19.45
N LEU A 83 18.91 -5.57 19.11
CA LEU A 83 19.30 -4.95 17.84
C LEU A 83 20.23 -5.89 17.08
N VAL A 84 20.16 -5.85 15.75
CA VAL A 84 21.04 -6.60 14.85
C VAL A 84 21.78 -5.62 13.94
N LEU A 85 23.12 -5.75 13.87
CA LEU A 85 23.97 -5.01 12.97
C LEU A 85 24.53 -5.95 11.91
N ASP A 86 24.11 -5.77 10.65
CA ASP A 86 24.53 -6.62 9.55
C ASP A 86 25.93 -6.25 8.99
N GLU A 87 26.35 -6.99 7.96
CA GLU A 87 27.67 -6.80 7.32
C GLU A 87 27.73 -5.52 6.46
N HIS A 88 26.56 -4.96 6.10
CA HIS A 88 26.43 -3.74 5.30
C HIS A 88 26.21 -2.49 6.16
N ASP A 89 26.52 -2.57 7.48
CA ASP A 89 26.33 -1.48 8.44
C ASP A 89 24.89 -1.00 8.58
N ARG A 90 23.93 -1.89 8.42
CA ARG A 90 22.52 -1.62 8.67
C ARG A 90 22.14 -2.12 10.05
N LEU A 91 21.55 -1.23 10.85
CA LEU A 91 21.07 -1.52 12.21
C LEU A 91 19.56 -1.74 12.17
N TYR A 92 19.14 -2.88 12.65
CA TYR A 92 17.76 -3.32 12.70
C TYR A 92 17.24 -3.46 14.12
N LEU A 93 15.94 -3.27 14.32
CA LEU A 93 15.23 -3.95 15.40
C LEU A 93 15.19 -5.44 15.06
N ARG A 94 15.60 -6.32 15.98
CA ARG A 94 15.73 -7.76 15.76
C ARG A 94 14.53 -8.36 15.03
N ARG A 95 13.30 -8.08 15.50
CA ARG A 95 12.07 -8.63 14.93
C ARG A 95 11.91 -8.32 13.44
N TYR A 96 12.32 -7.12 12.99
CA TYR A 96 12.25 -6.72 11.59
C TYR A 96 13.32 -7.39 10.75
N TRP A 97 14.52 -7.59 11.31
CA TRP A 97 15.56 -8.38 10.69
C TRP A 97 15.10 -9.84 10.49
N GLU A 98 14.52 -10.47 11.51
CA GLU A 98 13.99 -11.84 11.44
C GLU A 98 12.89 -11.97 10.38
N TYR A 99 11.93 -11.04 10.33
CA TYR A 99 10.89 -11.02 9.30
C TYR A 99 11.48 -10.91 7.88
N GLU A 100 12.49 -10.07 7.69
CA GLU A 100 13.13 -9.88 6.39
C GLU A 100 13.85 -11.15 5.94
N GLN A 101 14.62 -11.80 6.83
CA GLN A 101 15.33 -13.03 6.51
C GLN A 101 14.38 -14.21 6.26
N GLN A 102 13.37 -14.38 7.08
CA GLN A 102 12.34 -15.41 6.90
C GLN A 102 11.61 -15.24 5.58
N LEU A 103 11.22 -14.01 5.25
CA LEU A 103 10.55 -13.69 4.00
C LEU A 103 11.44 -13.99 2.79
N ALA A 104 12.69 -13.56 2.79
CA ALA A 104 13.63 -13.80 1.71
C ALA A 104 13.86 -15.30 1.48
N ALA A 105 14.14 -16.04 2.55
CA ALA A 105 14.36 -17.50 2.48
C ALA A 105 13.12 -18.23 1.92
N ALA A 106 11.94 -17.89 2.39
CA ALA A 106 10.71 -18.53 1.95
C ALA A 106 10.34 -18.19 0.49
N ILE A 107 10.61 -16.96 0.03
CA ILE A 107 10.43 -16.57 -1.38
C ILE A 107 11.39 -17.36 -2.28
N LEU A 108 12.68 -17.41 -1.93
CA LEU A 108 13.69 -18.12 -2.71
C LEU A 108 13.41 -19.62 -2.81
N LEU A 109 13.01 -20.23 -1.69
CA LEU A 109 12.63 -21.65 -1.66
C LEU A 109 11.45 -21.95 -2.61
N ARG A 110 10.40 -21.12 -2.57
CA ARG A 110 9.22 -21.26 -3.43
C ARG A 110 9.52 -20.97 -4.90
N ALA A 111 10.33 -19.94 -5.19
CA ALA A 111 10.74 -19.61 -6.53
C ALA A 111 11.58 -20.74 -7.17
N ALA A 112 12.46 -21.38 -6.38
CA ALA A 112 13.26 -22.52 -6.84
C ALA A 112 12.43 -23.79 -7.11
N ALA A 113 11.31 -23.98 -6.42
CA ALA A 113 10.43 -25.15 -6.56
C ALA A 113 9.43 -24.99 -7.73
N SER A 114 9.92 -24.65 -8.93
CA SER A 114 9.10 -24.41 -10.12
C SER A 114 9.22 -25.55 -11.15
N SER A 115 8.10 -25.86 -11.81
CA SER A 115 8.11 -26.72 -12.99
C SER A 115 8.49 -25.92 -14.25
N PRO A 116 9.10 -26.55 -15.26
CA PRO A 116 9.37 -25.89 -16.53
C PRO A 116 8.05 -25.41 -17.16
N VAL A 117 8.00 -24.15 -17.57
CA VAL A 117 6.87 -23.61 -18.33
C VAL A 117 7.04 -24.03 -19.79
N ALA A 118 6.03 -24.64 -20.40
CA ALA A 118 5.99 -24.86 -21.84
C ALA A 118 6.04 -23.50 -22.56
N ARG A 119 6.56 -23.46 -23.81
CA ARG A 119 6.81 -22.26 -24.64
C ARG A 119 5.89 -21.08 -24.31
N GLU A 120 6.49 -19.99 -23.81
CA GLU A 120 5.79 -18.73 -23.52
C GLU A 120 5.57 -17.96 -24.84
N ASP A 121 4.34 -17.47 -25.05
CA ASP A 121 4.08 -16.45 -26.07
C ASP A 121 4.49 -15.09 -25.50
N GLU A 122 5.75 -14.69 -25.70
CA GLU A 122 6.34 -13.47 -25.14
C GLU A 122 5.59 -12.19 -25.51
N ASN A 123 4.73 -12.23 -26.52
CA ASN A 123 3.95 -11.06 -26.96
C ASN A 123 2.71 -10.80 -26.09
N ASP A 124 2.26 -11.76 -25.26
CA ASP A 124 1.11 -11.59 -24.37
C ASP A 124 1.49 -11.81 -22.89
N LEU A 125 1.95 -10.75 -22.25
CA LEU A 125 2.38 -10.80 -20.85
C LEU A 125 1.29 -11.27 -19.87
N GLN A 126 0.00 -11.14 -20.18
CA GLN A 126 -1.07 -11.70 -19.36
C GLN A 126 -1.09 -13.24 -19.45
N LYS A 127 -0.90 -13.80 -20.64
CA LYS A 127 -0.77 -15.25 -20.82
C LYS A 127 0.50 -15.80 -20.18
N VAL A 128 1.63 -15.09 -20.34
CA VAL A 128 2.89 -15.42 -19.66
C VAL A 128 2.70 -15.47 -18.15
N ALA A 129 2.09 -14.41 -17.59
CA ALA A 129 1.81 -14.33 -16.15
C ALA A 129 0.92 -15.49 -15.66
N ALA A 130 -0.12 -15.82 -16.42
CA ALA A 130 -1.01 -16.92 -16.09
C ALA A 130 -0.32 -18.28 -16.18
N ALA A 131 0.47 -18.54 -17.22
CA ALA A 131 1.24 -19.76 -17.37
C ALA A 131 2.26 -19.95 -16.23
N ARG A 132 2.99 -18.88 -15.87
CA ARG A 132 3.94 -18.90 -14.76
C ARG A 132 3.25 -19.14 -13.42
N ALA A 133 2.15 -18.46 -13.14
CA ALA A 133 1.38 -18.62 -11.91
C ALA A 133 0.82 -20.05 -11.74
N VAL A 134 0.53 -20.74 -12.84
CA VAL A 134 0.09 -22.14 -12.83
C VAL A 134 1.26 -23.10 -12.62
N ALA A 135 2.44 -22.81 -13.17
CA ALA A 135 3.60 -23.69 -13.11
C ALA A 135 4.48 -23.51 -11.86
N GLN A 136 4.48 -22.31 -11.28
CA GLN A 136 5.38 -21.92 -10.18
C GLN A 136 4.67 -21.91 -8.83
N ARG A 137 5.45 -22.10 -7.74
CA ARG A 137 4.92 -21.96 -6.37
C ARG A 137 4.95 -20.53 -5.84
N PHE A 138 5.67 -19.64 -6.50
CA PHE A 138 5.69 -18.21 -6.19
C PHE A 138 5.65 -17.40 -7.47
N THR A 139 4.71 -16.46 -7.56
CA THR A 139 4.60 -15.56 -8.71
C THR A 139 4.17 -14.17 -8.25
N VAL A 140 4.83 -13.15 -8.77
CA VAL A 140 4.45 -11.75 -8.61
C VAL A 140 4.00 -11.21 -9.97
N ILE A 141 2.80 -10.63 -10.01
CA ILE A 141 2.25 -9.97 -11.19
C ILE A 141 2.12 -8.49 -10.86
N THR A 142 3.04 -7.69 -11.38
CA THR A 142 3.05 -6.25 -11.17
C THR A 142 2.55 -5.51 -12.41
N GLY A 143 2.03 -4.31 -12.21
CA GLY A 143 1.59 -3.43 -13.31
C GLY A 143 0.65 -2.34 -12.83
N GLY A 144 0.60 -1.25 -13.56
CA GLY A 144 -0.23 -0.09 -13.24
C GLY A 144 -1.74 -0.40 -13.24
N PRO A 145 -2.56 0.55 -12.79
CA PRO A 145 -4.01 0.44 -12.90
C PRO A 145 -4.44 0.29 -14.37
N GLY A 146 -5.35 -0.64 -14.63
CA GLY A 146 -5.83 -0.89 -16.01
C GLY A 146 -4.99 -1.86 -16.84
N THR A 147 -3.90 -2.43 -16.32
CA THR A 147 -3.09 -3.42 -17.04
C THR A 147 -3.72 -4.82 -17.09
N GLY A 148 -4.88 -5.00 -16.47
CA GLY A 148 -5.62 -6.25 -16.52
C GLY A 148 -5.21 -7.29 -15.48
N LYS A 149 -4.59 -6.90 -14.37
CA LYS A 149 -4.24 -7.81 -13.26
C LYS A 149 -5.41 -8.71 -12.84
N THR A 150 -6.57 -8.15 -12.59
CA THR A 150 -7.76 -8.94 -12.19
C THR A 150 -8.23 -9.90 -13.28
N ARG A 151 -8.13 -9.51 -14.56
CA ARG A 151 -8.40 -10.41 -15.69
C ARG A 151 -7.41 -11.57 -15.75
N THR A 152 -6.14 -11.28 -15.44
CA THR A 152 -5.11 -12.33 -15.34
C THR A 152 -5.43 -13.33 -14.23
N VAL A 153 -5.97 -12.87 -13.07
CA VAL A 153 -6.47 -13.78 -12.01
C VAL A 153 -7.54 -14.72 -12.51
N LEU A 154 -8.52 -14.23 -13.29
CA LEU A 154 -9.56 -15.07 -13.88
C LEU A 154 -8.96 -16.15 -14.80
N THR A 155 -7.99 -15.78 -15.62
CA THR A 155 -7.29 -16.71 -16.50
C THR A 155 -6.52 -17.77 -15.70
N ILE A 156 -5.82 -17.37 -14.63
CA ILE A 156 -5.11 -18.27 -13.73
C ILE A 156 -6.06 -19.28 -13.09
N LEU A 157 -7.15 -18.79 -12.52
CA LEU A 157 -8.14 -19.64 -11.86
C LEU A 157 -8.75 -20.65 -12.82
N ARG A 158 -9.09 -20.21 -14.06
CA ARG A 158 -9.62 -21.08 -15.10
C ARG A 158 -8.62 -22.20 -15.43
N LEU A 159 -7.36 -21.85 -15.70
CA LEU A 159 -6.33 -22.83 -16.04
C LEU A 159 -6.06 -23.82 -14.91
N LEU A 160 -6.05 -23.35 -13.65
CA LEU A 160 -5.85 -24.21 -12.47
C LEU A 160 -7.02 -25.18 -12.29
N LEU A 161 -8.24 -24.73 -12.49
CA LEU A 161 -9.43 -25.57 -12.38
C LEU A 161 -9.51 -26.61 -13.51
N GLU A 162 -9.06 -26.29 -14.73
CA GLU A 162 -8.99 -27.21 -15.85
C GLU A 162 -7.94 -28.32 -15.64
N GLN A 163 -6.81 -28.03 -14.97
CA GLN A 163 -5.71 -29.00 -14.80
C GLN A 163 -5.93 -30.05 -13.71
N ALA A 164 -6.60 -29.70 -12.62
CA ALA A 164 -6.56 -30.52 -11.39
C ALA A 164 -7.72 -31.52 -11.25
N GLY A 165 -8.57 -31.74 -12.27
CA GLY A 165 -9.86 -32.33 -11.98
C GLY A 165 -10.59 -31.46 -10.95
N GLY A 166 -10.47 -30.23 -11.12
CA GLY A 166 -10.85 -28.90 -10.69
C GLY A 166 -11.69 -28.73 -9.44
N ASP A 167 -12.60 -29.64 -9.14
CA ASP A 167 -13.58 -29.46 -8.05
C ASP A 167 -13.01 -29.59 -6.64
N LYS A 168 -11.75 -30.04 -6.51
CA LYS A 168 -11.08 -30.24 -5.22
C LYS A 168 -10.05 -29.19 -4.86
N LEU A 169 -9.75 -28.22 -5.76
CA LEU A 169 -8.74 -27.21 -5.54
C LEU A 169 -9.23 -26.15 -4.53
N ARG A 170 -8.50 -26.01 -3.41
CA ARG A 170 -8.81 -25.02 -2.37
C ARG A 170 -8.09 -23.73 -2.69
N VAL A 171 -8.84 -22.74 -3.14
CA VAL A 171 -8.34 -21.41 -3.48
C VAL A 171 -8.70 -20.42 -2.38
N ALA A 172 -7.69 -19.72 -1.84
CA ALA A 172 -7.88 -18.60 -0.93
C ALA A 172 -7.57 -17.29 -1.66
N LEU A 173 -8.50 -16.35 -1.63
CA LEU A 173 -8.38 -15.04 -2.24
C LEU A 173 -8.34 -13.98 -1.13
N ALA A 174 -7.35 -13.09 -1.17
CA ALA A 174 -7.20 -12.07 -0.14
C ALA A 174 -6.76 -10.72 -0.70
N ALA A 175 -7.00 -9.68 0.10
CA ALA A 175 -6.47 -8.34 -0.12
C ALA A 175 -6.15 -7.66 1.23
N PRO A 176 -5.32 -6.61 1.28
CA PRO A 176 -5.01 -5.91 2.53
C PRO A 176 -6.22 -5.21 3.15
N THR A 177 -7.16 -4.73 2.35
CA THR A 177 -8.34 -3.98 2.82
C THR A 177 -9.64 -4.67 2.42
N GLY A 178 -10.73 -4.44 3.20
CA GLY A 178 -12.05 -4.97 2.89
C GLY A 178 -12.57 -4.50 1.54
N LYS A 179 -12.30 -3.24 1.19
CA LYS A 179 -12.70 -2.66 -0.10
C LYS A 179 -12.01 -3.34 -1.30
N ALA A 180 -10.71 -3.60 -1.19
CA ALA A 180 -9.97 -4.32 -2.23
C ALA A 180 -10.47 -5.77 -2.35
N ALA A 181 -10.73 -6.45 -1.23
CA ALA A 181 -11.31 -7.79 -1.21
C ALA A 181 -12.70 -7.82 -1.88
N ALA A 182 -13.58 -6.88 -1.52
CA ALA A 182 -14.90 -6.76 -2.13
C ALA A 182 -14.81 -6.53 -3.66
N ARG A 183 -13.89 -5.67 -4.11
CA ARG A 183 -13.64 -5.41 -5.51
C ARG A 183 -13.17 -6.66 -6.25
N LEU A 184 -12.23 -7.40 -5.66
CA LEU A 184 -11.75 -8.66 -6.23
C LEU A 184 -12.89 -9.67 -6.36
N THR A 185 -13.70 -9.86 -5.31
CA THR A 185 -14.89 -10.73 -5.31
C THR A 185 -15.83 -10.35 -6.45
N ASN A 186 -16.22 -9.07 -6.58
CA ASN A 186 -17.13 -8.61 -7.61
C ASN A 186 -16.60 -8.87 -9.03
N SER A 187 -15.30 -8.67 -9.24
CA SER A 187 -14.66 -8.92 -10.53
C SER A 187 -14.60 -10.41 -10.90
N LEU A 188 -14.62 -11.30 -9.91
CA LEU A 188 -14.54 -12.75 -10.12
C LEU A 188 -15.91 -13.40 -10.28
N ARG A 189 -16.99 -12.77 -9.80
CA ARG A 189 -18.37 -13.32 -9.84
C ARG A 189 -18.89 -13.60 -11.24
N GLU A 190 -18.47 -12.81 -12.21
CA GLU A 190 -18.86 -13.03 -13.61
C GLU A 190 -18.36 -14.37 -14.15
N ALA A 191 -17.23 -14.88 -13.60
CA ALA A 191 -16.62 -16.13 -14.04
C ALA A 191 -16.96 -17.32 -13.15
N LYS A 192 -17.06 -17.15 -11.84
CA LYS A 192 -17.44 -18.18 -10.86
C LYS A 192 -18.02 -17.54 -9.60
N PRO A 193 -19.33 -17.71 -9.32
CA PRO A 193 -20.04 -17.05 -8.22
C PRO A 193 -19.51 -17.40 -6.82
N ASP A 194 -18.88 -18.57 -6.67
CA ASP A 194 -18.48 -19.14 -5.38
C ASP A 194 -17.15 -18.60 -4.83
N PHE A 195 -16.41 -17.80 -5.60
CA PHE A 195 -15.16 -17.22 -5.13
C PHE A 195 -15.41 -15.93 -4.33
N GLU A 196 -15.06 -15.97 -3.05
CA GLU A 196 -15.11 -14.82 -2.14
C GLU A 196 -13.69 -14.47 -1.67
N ALA A 197 -13.29 -13.22 -1.86
CA ALA A 197 -12.05 -12.71 -1.33
C ALA A 197 -12.27 -12.11 0.07
N THR A 198 -11.29 -12.28 0.94
CA THR A 198 -11.33 -11.77 2.31
C THR A 198 -10.14 -10.82 2.58
N THR A 199 -10.12 -10.15 3.73
CA THR A 199 -8.90 -9.45 4.13
C THR A 199 -7.82 -10.46 4.56
N ILE A 200 -6.54 -10.13 4.37
CA ILE A 200 -5.42 -10.97 4.82
C ILE A 200 -5.55 -11.29 6.31
N HIS A 201 -5.95 -10.32 7.13
CA HIS A 201 -6.18 -10.53 8.57
C HIS A 201 -7.29 -11.54 8.85
N ARG A 202 -8.38 -11.52 8.07
CA ARG A 202 -9.47 -12.49 8.21
C ARG A 202 -9.05 -13.88 7.71
N LEU A 203 -8.27 -13.93 6.63
CA LEU A 203 -7.70 -15.18 6.12
C LEU A 203 -6.87 -15.89 7.18
N PHE A 204 -6.08 -15.14 7.95
CA PHE A 204 -5.28 -15.71 9.04
C PHE A 204 -6.09 -16.13 10.27
N GLY A 205 -7.37 -15.77 10.37
CA GLY A 205 -8.17 -16.01 11.57
C GLY A 205 -7.72 -15.12 12.73
N TYR A 206 -8.02 -13.81 12.62
CA TYR A 206 -7.74 -12.83 13.68
C TYR A 206 -8.28 -13.29 15.03
N LEU A 207 -7.43 -13.25 16.06
CA LEU A 207 -7.78 -13.54 17.44
C LEU A 207 -7.90 -12.23 18.23
N PRO A 208 -9.11 -11.84 18.71
CA PRO A 208 -9.28 -10.61 19.47
C PRO A 208 -8.35 -10.56 20.70
N GLY A 209 -7.65 -9.43 20.87
CA GLY A 209 -6.71 -9.23 21.99
C GLY A 209 -5.37 -9.94 21.87
N SER A 210 -5.08 -10.64 20.77
CA SER A 210 -3.80 -11.31 20.50
C SER A 210 -3.02 -10.62 19.39
N ALA A 211 -1.70 -10.63 19.52
CA ALA A 211 -0.79 -10.24 18.43
C ALA A 211 -0.52 -11.39 17.43
N THR A 212 -1.04 -12.59 17.72
CA THR A 212 -0.92 -13.79 16.89
C THR A 212 -2.21 -14.06 16.13
N PHE A 213 -2.12 -14.89 15.11
CA PHE A 213 -3.23 -15.35 14.28
C PHE A 213 -3.45 -16.84 14.51
N ARG A 214 -4.59 -17.36 14.05
CA ARG A 214 -4.89 -18.81 14.08
C ARG A 214 -3.98 -19.58 13.12
N HIS A 215 -3.69 -18.96 11.95
CA HIS A 215 -2.83 -19.57 10.93
C HIS A 215 -1.45 -18.91 10.95
N ASP A 216 -0.43 -19.74 11.03
CA ASP A 216 0.99 -19.42 11.07
C ASP A 216 1.80 -20.57 10.44
N ALA A 217 3.10 -20.65 10.72
CA ALA A 217 3.98 -21.72 10.22
C ALA A 217 3.65 -23.11 10.82
N GLU A 218 3.15 -23.15 12.06
CA GLU A 218 2.79 -24.40 12.75
C GLU A 218 1.38 -24.86 12.38
N HIS A 219 0.49 -23.90 12.08
CA HIS A 219 -0.90 -24.12 11.69
C HIS A 219 -1.20 -23.45 10.34
N PRO A 220 -0.68 -23.99 9.23
CA PRO A 220 -0.81 -23.36 7.93
C PRO A 220 -2.26 -23.31 7.43
N LEU A 221 -2.48 -22.47 6.42
CA LEU A 221 -3.76 -22.35 5.74
C LEU A 221 -4.12 -23.66 5.03
N HIS A 222 -5.41 -24.00 5.02
CA HIS A 222 -5.91 -25.12 4.22
C HIS A 222 -6.18 -24.66 2.77
N ALA A 223 -5.14 -24.31 2.04
CA ALA A 223 -5.24 -23.81 0.68
C ALA A 223 -4.15 -24.41 -0.21
N ASP A 224 -4.50 -24.72 -1.45
CA ASP A 224 -3.58 -25.18 -2.49
C ASP A 224 -3.06 -24.01 -3.35
N VAL A 225 -3.85 -22.92 -3.38
CA VAL A 225 -3.53 -21.66 -4.05
C VAL A 225 -3.95 -20.49 -3.18
N VAL A 226 -3.04 -19.54 -2.96
CA VAL A 226 -3.31 -18.28 -2.27
C VAL A 226 -3.01 -17.15 -3.23
N ILE A 227 -4.01 -16.31 -3.51
CA ILE A 227 -3.89 -15.14 -4.37
C ILE A 227 -4.13 -13.89 -3.53
N VAL A 228 -3.19 -12.96 -3.58
CA VAL A 228 -3.28 -11.68 -2.84
C VAL A 228 -3.24 -10.53 -3.81
N ASP A 229 -4.33 -9.77 -3.88
CA ASP A 229 -4.40 -8.52 -4.65
C ASP A 229 -4.01 -7.30 -3.81
N GLU A 230 -3.63 -6.21 -4.47
CA GLU A 230 -3.12 -4.96 -3.85
C GLU A 230 -1.93 -5.22 -2.89
N ALA A 231 -1.03 -6.15 -3.26
CA ALA A 231 0.12 -6.55 -2.43
C ALA A 231 1.13 -5.41 -2.15
N SER A 232 1.09 -4.31 -2.92
CA SER A 232 1.88 -3.09 -2.64
C SER A 232 1.56 -2.45 -1.28
N MET A 233 0.35 -2.67 -0.75
CA MET A 233 -0.08 -2.18 0.55
C MET A 233 0.34 -3.09 1.72
N VAL A 234 0.95 -4.24 1.47
CA VAL A 234 1.34 -5.22 2.50
C VAL A 234 2.72 -4.87 3.03
N ASP A 235 2.81 -4.63 4.34
CA ASP A 235 4.08 -4.35 5.03
C ASP A 235 4.91 -5.62 5.28
N LEU A 236 6.16 -5.44 5.74
CA LEU A 236 7.08 -6.54 6.00
C LEU A 236 6.52 -7.57 7.00
N ALA A 237 5.98 -7.11 8.12
CA ALA A 237 5.51 -8.01 9.18
C ALA A 237 4.31 -8.85 8.71
N LEU A 238 3.38 -8.23 7.98
CA LEU A 238 2.21 -8.90 7.43
C LEU A 238 2.59 -9.84 6.29
N MET A 239 3.54 -9.44 5.41
CA MET A 239 4.02 -10.29 4.32
C MET A 239 4.79 -11.51 4.84
N ALA A 240 5.66 -11.34 5.84
CA ALA A 240 6.39 -12.45 6.45
C ALA A 240 5.43 -13.47 7.09
N LYS A 241 4.41 -13.00 7.82
CA LYS A 241 3.37 -13.86 8.39
C LYS A 241 2.54 -14.55 7.31
N LEU A 242 2.22 -13.84 6.21
CA LEU A 242 1.50 -14.41 5.07
C LEU A 242 2.28 -15.60 4.49
N VAL A 243 3.54 -15.37 4.16
CA VAL A 243 4.36 -16.41 3.53
C VAL A 243 4.58 -17.60 4.48
N ALA A 244 4.68 -17.35 5.79
CA ALA A 244 4.78 -18.40 6.81
C ALA A 244 3.50 -19.24 6.94
N ALA A 245 2.32 -18.60 6.86
CA ALA A 245 1.04 -19.29 6.97
C ALA A 245 0.60 -20.05 5.70
N VAL A 246 1.18 -19.74 4.54
CA VAL A 246 0.90 -20.45 3.28
C VAL A 246 1.64 -21.79 3.28
N PRO A 247 0.97 -22.94 3.03
CA PRO A 247 1.64 -24.26 2.98
C PRO A 247 2.83 -24.25 1.98
N PRO A 248 3.93 -24.96 2.27
CA PRO A 248 5.11 -24.97 1.39
C PRO A 248 4.81 -25.41 -0.04
N ASP A 249 3.85 -26.33 -0.21
CA ASP A 249 3.44 -26.87 -1.51
C ASP A 249 2.39 -26.03 -2.23
N ALA A 250 1.75 -25.11 -1.54
CA ALA A 250 0.74 -24.22 -2.12
C ALA A 250 1.39 -23.15 -3.01
N ARG A 251 0.65 -22.72 -4.02
CA ARG A 251 1.02 -21.58 -4.87
C ARG A 251 0.68 -20.27 -4.16
N LEU A 252 1.64 -19.35 -4.10
CA LEU A 252 1.44 -17.99 -3.63
C LEU A 252 1.59 -17.03 -4.80
N ILE A 253 0.51 -16.31 -5.12
CA ILE A 253 0.44 -15.37 -6.23
C ILE A 253 0.15 -13.98 -5.65
N LEU A 254 1.08 -13.06 -5.84
CA LEU A 254 0.96 -11.67 -5.40
C LEU A 254 0.66 -10.76 -6.59
N LEU A 255 -0.40 -9.96 -6.50
CA LEU A 255 -0.72 -8.95 -7.49
C LEU A 255 -0.62 -7.56 -6.85
N GLY A 256 -0.07 -6.62 -7.59
CA GLY A 256 0.04 -5.25 -7.12
C GLY A 256 0.64 -4.32 -8.15
N ASP A 257 0.90 -3.11 -7.73
CA ASP A 257 1.56 -2.11 -8.53
C ASP A 257 2.77 -1.59 -7.74
N ARG A 258 3.97 -1.87 -8.23
CA ARG A 258 5.22 -1.53 -7.55
C ARG A 258 5.48 -0.02 -7.47
N ASP A 259 4.84 0.74 -8.36
CA ASP A 259 5.01 2.19 -8.49
C ASP A 259 3.96 2.98 -7.69
N GLN A 260 2.96 2.31 -7.12
CA GLN A 260 2.01 2.92 -6.19
C GLN A 260 2.61 3.12 -4.80
N LEU A 261 1.93 3.94 -3.99
CA LEU A 261 2.26 4.11 -2.59
C LEU A 261 2.42 2.76 -1.88
N ALA A 262 3.55 2.58 -1.23
CA ALA A 262 3.80 1.44 -0.37
C ALA A 262 2.89 1.45 0.87
N SER A 263 2.96 0.38 1.66
CA SER A 263 2.27 0.27 2.96
C SER A 263 2.57 1.47 3.87
N VAL A 264 1.66 1.81 4.77
CA VAL A 264 1.89 2.84 5.79
C VAL A 264 2.97 2.39 6.79
N GLU A 265 2.99 1.10 7.11
CA GLU A 265 3.99 0.46 7.97
C GLU A 265 5.31 0.21 7.22
N ALA A 266 6.31 -0.37 7.92
CA ALA A 266 7.68 -0.50 7.41
C ALA A 266 7.83 -1.42 6.19
N GLY A 267 8.56 -0.95 5.19
CA GLY A 267 8.98 -1.68 4.00
C GLY A 267 8.24 -1.31 2.72
N CYS A 268 8.90 -1.53 1.58
CA CYS A 268 8.35 -1.47 0.22
C CYS A 268 8.47 -2.86 -0.42
N ILE A 269 7.84 -3.85 0.20
CA ILE A 269 8.15 -5.27 -0.03
C ILE A 269 7.94 -5.68 -1.49
N LEU A 270 6.81 -5.31 -2.10
CA LEU A 270 6.55 -5.66 -3.50
C LEU A 270 7.58 -5.03 -4.44
N ALA A 271 7.92 -3.75 -4.22
CA ALA A 271 8.92 -3.06 -5.01
C ALA A 271 10.33 -3.66 -4.81
N ASP A 272 10.69 -4.05 -3.59
CA ASP A 272 11.96 -4.70 -3.29
C ASP A 272 12.08 -6.07 -3.97
N ILE A 273 11.02 -6.88 -3.97
CA ILE A 273 10.98 -8.18 -4.68
C ILE A 273 11.11 -7.97 -6.19
N CYS A 274 10.37 -7.01 -6.77
CA CYS A 274 10.45 -6.70 -8.19
C CYS A 274 11.86 -6.23 -8.59
N ALA A 275 12.46 -5.34 -7.80
CA ALA A 275 13.82 -4.83 -8.06
C ALA A 275 14.88 -5.93 -7.92
N ALA A 276 14.75 -6.84 -6.95
CA ALA A 276 15.64 -7.99 -6.82
C ALA A 276 15.53 -8.94 -8.04
N ALA A 277 14.31 -9.17 -8.53
CA ALA A 277 14.08 -10.00 -9.71
C ALA A 277 14.61 -9.38 -11.02
N GLU A 278 14.53 -8.06 -11.16
CA GLU A 278 15.11 -7.34 -12.32
C GLU A 278 16.64 -7.40 -12.34
N ASN A 279 17.28 -7.42 -11.17
CA ASN A 279 18.73 -7.54 -11.05
C ASN A 279 19.22 -9.01 -11.12
N ALA A 280 18.32 -9.98 -11.05
CA ALA A 280 18.63 -11.40 -11.17
C ALA A 280 18.86 -11.80 -12.64
N LEU A 281 19.66 -12.84 -12.87
CA LEU A 281 19.89 -13.35 -14.23
C LEU A 281 18.61 -13.97 -14.81
N PRO A 282 18.39 -13.92 -16.14
CA PRO A 282 17.16 -14.43 -16.77
C PRO A 282 16.88 -15.93 -16.48
N ASN A 283 17.90 -16.72 -16.20
CA ASN A 283 17.78 -18.13 -15.84
C ASN A 283 17.53 -18.37 -14.35
N GLU A 284 17.62 -17.34 -13.51
CA GLU A 284 17.38 -17.47 -12.07
C GLU A 284 15.89 -17.60 -11.75
N PRO A 285 15.54 -18.44 -10.76
CA PRO A 285 14.14 -18.66 -10.40
C PRO A 285 13.39 -17.39 -10.03
N LEU A 286 14.04 -16.45 -9.33
CA LEU A 286 13.42 -15.19 -8.89
C LEU A 286 13.07 -14.30 -10.09
N HIS A 287 13.95 -14.23 -11.12
CA HIS A 287 13.66 -13.47 -12.34
C HIS A 287 12.38 -13.95 -13.03
N ARG A 288 12.21 -15.29 -13.12
CA ARG A 288 11.02 -15.89 -13.73
C ARG A 288 9.75 -15.74 -12.87
N ALA A 289 9.92 -15.56 -11.57
CA ALA A 289 8.80 -15.42 -10.64
C ALA A 289 8.07 -14.07 -10.75
N VAL A 290 8.66 -13.08 -11.42
CA VAL A 290 8.07 -11.74 -11.53
C VAL A 290 7.69 -11.44 -12.98
N VAL A 291 6.45 -11.01 -13.21
CA VAL A 291 5.93 -10.58 -14.52
C VAL A 291 5.38 -9.16 -14.41
N ALA A 292 5.92 -8.24 -15.19
CA ALA A 292 5.48 -6.85 -15.24
C ALA A 292 4.55 -6.64 -16.45
N LEU A 293 3.25 -6.44 -16.19
CA LEU A 293 2.26 -6.12 -17.22
C LEU A 293 2.43 -4.67 -17.68
N GLN A 294 2.67 -4.47 -18.96
CA GLN A 294 2.98 -3.15 -19.52
C GLN A 294 1.77 -2.51 -20.20
N ARG A 295 0.98 -3.30 -20.95
CA ARG A 295 -0.13 -2.77 -21.74
C ARG A 295 -1.28 -2.31 -20.84
N ASN A 296 -1.69 -1.05 -21.03
CA ASN A 296 -2.84 -0.48 -20.33
C ASN A 296 -4.10 -0.65 -21.17
N TYR A 297 -5.17 -1.19 -20.57
CA TYR A 297 -6.47 -1.39 -21.24
C TYR A 297 -7.53 -0.38 -20.77
N ARG A 298 -7.22 0.41 -19.74
CA ARG A 298 -8.13 1.43 -19.19
C ARG A 298 -7.96 2.77 -19.88
N PHE A 299 -6.71 3.17 -20.04
CA PHE A 299 -6.32 4.42 -20.67
C PHE A 299 -5.74 4.11 -22.05
N ALA A 300 -6.15 4.87 -23.06
CA ALA A 300 -5.43 4.85 -24.31
C ALA A 300 -3.98 5.34 -24.05
N GLU A 301 -3.00 4.78 -24.73
CA GLU A 301 -1.60 5.21 -24.58
C GLU A 301 -1.41 6.69 -24.96
N SER A 302 -2.27 7.21 -25.84
CA SER A 302 -2.37 8.63 -26.20
C SER A 302 -3.12 9.47 -25.16
N GLY A 303 -3.86 8.86 -24.22
CA GLY A 303 -4.65 9.56 -23.19
C GLY A 303 -3.77 10.35 -22.23
N ARG A 304 -4.26 11.52 -21.84
CA ARG A 304 -3.46 12.44 -21.00
C ARG A 304 -3.18 11.88 -19.62
N ILE A 305 -4.15 11.22 -18.95
CA ILE A 305 -3.93 10.57 -17.65
C ILE A 305 -2.80 9.54 -17.74
N TYR A 306 -2.74 8.76 -18.82
CA TYR A 306 -1.67 7.78 -19.04
C TYR A 306 -0.31 8.48 -19.19
N ARG A 307 -0.20 9.49 -20.08
CA ARG A 307 1.06 10.23 -20.33
C ARG A 307 1.55 10.94 -19.06
N VAL A 308 0.66 11.60 -18.32
CA VAL A 308 0.99 12.27 -17.05
C VAL A 308 1.47 11.25 -16.02
N SER A 309 0.75 10.13 -15.83
CA SER A 309 1.15 9.11 -14.87
C SER A 309 2.50 8.46 -15.22
N THR A 310 2.78 8.24 -16.50
CA THR A 310 4.05 7.71 -16.98
C THR A 310 5.20 8.69 -16.75
N ALA A 311 5.01 9.98 -17.06
CA ALA A 311 6.00 11.03 -16.82
C ALA A 311 6.29 11.21 -15.31
N VAL A 312 5.27 11.18 -14.46
CA VAL A 312 5.42 11.20 -13.00
C VAL A 312 6.27 10.02 -12.52
N ASN A 313 5.99 8.82 -12.98
CA ASN A 313 6.77 7.63 -12.61
C ASN A 313 8.22 7.70 -13.07
N ALA A 314 8.46 8.28 -14.25
CA ALA A 314 9.80 8.53 -14.76
C ALA A 314 10.55 9.61 -13.96
N GLY A 315 9.84 10.41 -13.13
CA GLY A 315 10.41 11.57 -12.44
C GLY A 315 10.66 12.76 -13.35
N ASP A 316 10.02 12.79 -14.51
CA ASP A 316 10.14 13.85 -15.51
C ASP A 316 9.10 14.95 -15.25
N ALA A 317 9.52 15.97 -14.53
CA ALA A 317 8.66 17.10 -14.17
C ALA A 317 8.28 17.97 -15.39
N ASP A 318 9.19 18.12 -16.35
CA ASP A 318 8.92 18.95 -17.53
C ASP A 318 7.91 18.28 -18.45
N ALA A 319 8.06 16.99 -18.74
CA ALA A 319 7.08 16.22 -19.50
C ALA A 319 5.72 16.15 -18.79
N THR A 320 5.72 16.03 -17.45
CA THR A 320 4.48 16.03 -16.66
C THR A 320 3.73 17.36 -16.79
N ILE A 321 4.42 18.49 -16.59
CA ILE A 321 3.80 19.83 -16.67
C ILE A 321 3.35 20.11 -18.09
N ALA A 322 4.16 19.79 -19.10
CA ALA A 322 3.79 19.97 -20.50
C ALA A 322 2.50 19.21 -20.84
N ALA A 323 2.40 17.94 -20.42
CA ALA A 323 1.18 17.14 -20.64
C ALA A 323 -0.04 17.69 -19.89
N LEU A 324 0.12 18.27 -18.70
CA LEU A 324 -0.95 18.87 -17.92
C LEU A 324 -1.42 20.25 -18.46
N GLN A 325 -0.57 20.95 -19.21
CA GLN A 325 -0.87 22.26 -19.80
C GLN A 325 -1.51 22.17 -21.19
N GLU A 326 -1.53 20.99 -21.80
CA GLU A 326 -2.21 20.80 -23.08
C GLU A 326 -3.71 21.07 -22.96
N ASN A 327 -4.30 21.80 -23.93
CA ASN A 327 -5.71 22.15 -23.96
C ASN A 327 -6.54 21.25 -24.89
N SER A 328 -6.01 20.08 -25.29
CA SER A 328 -6.64 19.23 -26.30
C SER A 328 -7.84 18.41 -25.80
N ASP A 329 -7.90 18.13 -24.51
CA ASP A 329 -8.99 17.40 -23.84
C ASP A 329 -9.10 17.81 -22.37
N ASP A 330 -10.10 17.29 -21.65
CA ASP A 330 -10.36 17.57 -20.23
C ASP A 330 -9.98 16.38 -19.31
N GLU A 331 -9.11 15.45 -19.77
CA GLU A 331 -8.77 14.26 -18.98
C GLU A 331 -7.89 14.58 -17.77
N ALA A 332 -6.89 15.43 -17.93
CA ALA A 332 -6.01 15.85 -16.84
C ALA A 332 -5.59 17.31 -17.00
N LYS A 333 -5.62 18.05 -15.90
CA LYS A 333 -5.19 19.44 -15.88
C LYS A 333 -4.51 19.81 -14.56
N TRP A 334 -3.67 20.82 -14.62
CA TRP A 334 -3.06 21.44 -13.46
C TRP A 334 -3.50 22.91 -13.36
N GLU A 335 -3.84 23.32 -12.16
CA GLU A 335 -4.14 24.72 -11.83
C GLU A 335 -3.25 25.15 -10.65
N PRO A 336 -2.82 26.40 -10.61
CA PRO A 336 -2.12 26.95 -9.46
C PRO A 336 -2.96 26.83 -8.19
N LEU A 337 -2.30 26.51 -7.07
CA LEU A 337 -2.97 26.45 -5.78
C LEU A 337 -3.48 27.84 -5.40
N PRO A 338 -4.77 28.02 -5.05
CA PRO A 338 -5.28 29.30 -4.60
C PRO A 338 -4.72 29.68 -3.23
N GLU A 339 -4.79 30.96 -2.88
CA GLU A 339 -4.57 31.39 -1.49
C GLU A 339 -5.57 30.70 -0.55
N ALA A 340 -5.14 30.32 0.63
CA ALA A 340 -5.98 29.58 1.59
C ALA A 340 -7.30 30.33 1.93
N ALA A 341 -7.25 31.65 2.03
CA ALA A 341 -8.44 32.48 2.28
C ALA A 341 -9.46 32.47 1.12
N LYS A 342 -9.02 32.20 -0.12
CA LYS A 342 -9.88 32.13 -1.31
C LYS A 342 -10.40 30.73 -1.59
N LEU A 343 -9.89 29.72 -0.88
CA LEU A 343 -10.24 28.31 -1.09
C LEU A 343 -11.77 28.06 -1.10
N PRO A 344 -12.58 28.57 -0.16
CA PRO A 344 -14.02 28.36 -0.16
C PRO A 344 -14.71 28.89 -1.43
N ALA A 345 -14.30 30.08 -1.89
CA ALA A 345 -14.89 30.69 -3.08
C ALA A 345 -14.58 29.90 -4.35
N ILE A 346 -13.32 29.43 -4.50
CA ILE A 346 -12.86 28.70 -5.69
C ILE A 346 -13.39 27.26 -5.71
N LEU A 347 -13.50 26.61 -4.54
CA LEU A 347 -14.09 25.26 -4.44
C LEU A 347 -15.60 25.23 -4.64
N ARG A 348 -16.30 26.38 -4.46
CA ARG A 348 -17.75 26.45 -4.37
C ARG A 348 -18.45 25.75 -5.54
N GLU A 349 -18.15 26.14 -6.77
CA GLU A 349 -18.81 25.59 -7.95
C GLU A 349 -18.51 24.10 -8.11
N ARG A 350 -17.25 23.68 -7.90
CA ARG A 350 -16.82 22.27 -8.00
C ARG A 350 -17.51 21.39 -6.97
N VAL A 351 -17.56 21.82 -5.72
CA VAL A 351 -18.21 21.10 -4.62
C VAL A 351 -19.71 20.96 -4.87
N ILE A 352 -20.37 22.06 -5.25
CA ILE A 352 -21.82 22.04 -5.53
C ILE A 352 -22.11 21.11 -6.72
N ALA A 353 -21.43 21.28 -7.85
CA ALA A 353 -21.65 20.47 -9.04
C ALA A 353 -21.38 18.97 -8.79
N ALA A 354 -20.36 18.66 -8.00
CA ALA A 354 -19.98 17.29 -7.71
C ALA A 354 -20.92 16.57 -6.74
N PHE A 355 -21.33 17.27 -5.66
CA PHE A 355 -22.07 16.62 -4.57
C PHE A 355 -23.60 16.84 -4.64
N ARG A 356 -24.09 17.88 -5.32
CA ARG A 356 -25.53 18.10 -5.50
C ARG A 356 -26.26 16.85 -6.00
N PRO A 357 -25.80 16.11 -7.04
CA PRO A 357 -26.53 14.95 -7.52
C PRO A 357 -26.71 13.83 -6.49
N CYS A 358 -25.73 13.62 -5.59
CA CYS A 358 -25.86 12.61 -4.54
C CYS A 358 -26.68 13.09 -3.34
N LEU A 359 -26.79 14.41 -3.14
CA LEU A 359 -27.50 15.01 -2.01
C LEU A 359 -28.99 15.27 -2.30
N GLU A 360 -29.39 15.35 -3.56
CA GLU A 360 -30.78 15.57 -3.99
C GLU A 360 -31.59 14.27 -4.11
N THR A 361 -30.98 13.10 -3.91
CA THR A 361 -31.70 11.82 -3.91
C THR A 361 -31.76 11.22 -2.49
N ASP A 362 -32.89 10.60 -2.16
CA ASP A 362 -33.07 9.81 -0.94
C ASP A 362 -32.90 8.30 -1.18
N ASP A 363 -32.67 7.88 -2.44
CA ASP A 363 -32.29 6.51 -2.74
C ASP A 363 -30.83 6.25 -2.37
N PRO A 364 -30.56 5.40 -1.36
CA PRO A 364 -29.21 5.16 -0.89
C PRO A 364 -28.27 4.56 -1.95
N LEU A 365 -28.78 3.72 -2.86
CA LEU A 365 -27.97 3.11 -3.93
C LEU A 365 -27.54 4.16 -4.94
N GLN A 366 -28.46 5.01 -5.38
CA GLN A 366 -28.14 6.11 -6.29
C GLN A 366 -27.20 7.11 -5.63
N SER A 367 -27.44 7.47 -4.37
CA SER A 367 -26.60 8.42 -3.64
C SER A 367 -25.17 7.89 -3.50
N LEU A 368 -24.98 6.63 -3.11
CA LEU A 368 -23.66 6.00 -3.00
C LEU A 368 -22.96 5.90 -4.36
N ALA A 369 -23.67 5.54 -5.43
CA ALA A 369 -23.10 5.48 -6.78
C ALA A 369 -22.63 6.87 -7.26
N ARG A 370 -23.43 7.92 -7.04
CA ARG A 370 -23.08 9.31 -7.39
C ARG A 370 -21.95 9.85 -6.53
N LEU A 371 -21.88 9.46 -5.25
CA LEU A 371 -20.78 9.81 -4.36
C LEU A 371 -19.43 9.24 -4.84
N GLN A 372 -19.44 8.11 -5.55
CA GLN A 372 -18.23 7.52 -6.15
C GLN A 372 -17.82 8.21 -7.47
N ALA A 373 -18.66 9.04 -8.06
CA ALA A 373 -18.34 9.72 -9.31
C ALA A 373 -17.27 10.82 -9.15
N PHE A 374 -17.18 11.43 -7.97
CA PHE A 374 -16.20 12.49 -7.69
C PHE A 374 -15.59 12.36 -6.30
N ARG A 375 -14.30 12.70 -6.19
CA ARG A 375 -13.61 12.75 -4.89
C ARG A 375 -12.56 13.86 -4.86
N ILE A 376 -12.45 14.53 -3.70
CA ILE A 376 -11.32 15.40 -3.40
C ILE A 376 -10.27 14.58 -2.66
N LEU A 377 -9.05 14.56 -3.19
CA LEU A 377 -7.90 13.92 -2.58
C LEU A 377 -6.94 14.98 -2.06
N CYS A 378 -6.53 14.87 -0.79
CA CYS A 378 -5.53 15.75 -0.20
C CYS A 378 -4.26 14.95 0.12
N ALA A 379 -3.11 15.57 -0.09
CA ALA A 379 -1.84 14.94 0.27
C ALA A 379 -1.65 14.84 1.79
N LEU A 380 -2.14 15.82 2.55
CA LEU A 380 -1.98 15.93 4.00
C LEU A 380 -3.33 15.87 4.73
N ARG A 381 -3.26 15.51 6.02
CA ARG A 381 -4.44 15.52 6.90
C ARG A 381 -4.68 16.91 7.51
N HIS A 382 -3.64 17.46 8.12
CA HIS A 382 -3.67 18.72 8.87
C HIS A 382 -2.92 19.80 8.10
N SER A 383 -3.61 20.70 7.47
CA SER A 383 -3.11 21.94 6.83
C SER A 383 -4.30 22.74 6.30
N PRO A 384 -4.14 23.99 5.87
CA PRO A 384 -5.19 24.73 5.17
C PRO A 384 -5.75 24.02 3.95
N PHE A 385 -4.94 23.17 3.29
CA PHE A 385 -5.30 22.33 2.13
C PHE A 385 -5.41 20.84 2.49
N GLY A 386 -5.48 20.54 3.78
CA GLY A 386 -5.59 19.16 4.29
C GLY A 386 -7.04 18.69 4.39
N VAL A 387 -7.20 17.38 4.55
CA VAL A 387 -8.51 16.72 4.58
C VAL A 387 -9.48 17.33 5.57
N GLU A 388 -9.03 17.68 6.77
CA GLU A 388 -9.92 18.22 7.81
C GLU A 388 -10.52 19.57 7.41
N ASN A 389 -9.66 20.49 6.94
CA ASN A 389 -10.13 21.81 6.51
C ASN A 389 -10.96 21.72 5.22
N VAL A 390 -10.55 20.92 4.25
CA VAL A 390 -11.29 20.75 2.98
C VAL A 390 -12.67 20.14 3.21
N ASN A 391 -12.82 19.18 4.14
CA ASN A 391 -14.14 18.69 4.55
C ASN A 391 -15.00 19.78 5.20
N ALA A 392 -14.43 20.58 6.11
CA ALA A 392 -15.15 21.69 6.75
C ALA A 392 -15.62 22.73 5.73
N VAL A 393 -14.74 23.11 4.78
CA VAL A 393 -15.07 24.03 3.68
C VAL A 393 -16.17 23.46 2.78
N ALA A 394 -16.12 22.15 2.46
CA ALA A 394 -17.17 21.51 1.66
C ALA A 394 -18.52 21.51 2.39
N GLU A 395 -18.53 21.23 3.71
CA GLU A 395 -19.75 21.32 4.54
C GLU A 395 -20.32 22.75 4.58
N GLU A 396 -19.48 23.75 4.76
CA GLU A 396 -19.89 25.15 4.76
C GLU A 396 -20.50 25.58 3.42
N ILE A 397 -19.87 25.23 2.31
CA ILE A 397 -20.37 25.52 0.95
C ILE A 397 -21.74 24.87 0.72
N LEU A 398 -21.88 23.59 1.04
CA LEU A 398 -23.11 22.84 0.80
C LEU A 398 -24.25 23.27 1.73
N ALA A 399 -23.94 23.66 2.96
CA ALA A 399 -24.89 24.25 3.89
C ALA A 399 -25.34 25.62 3.43
N GLY A 400 -24.42 26.46 2.94
CA GLY A 400 -24.71 27.80 2.43
C GLY A 400 -25.65 27.83 1.20
N VAL A 401 -25.78 26.69 0.49
CA VAL A 401 -26.76 26.54 -0.62
C VAL A 401 -27.95 25.65 -0.26
N GLY A 402 -28.11 25.32 1.04
CA GLY A 402 -29.26 24.55 1.52
C GLY A 402 -29.27 23.05 1.13
N LEU A 403 -28.16 22.49 0.65
CA LEU A 403 -28.08 21.08 0.28
C LEU A 403 -27.91 20.15 1.48
N ILE A 404 -27.28 20.64 2.55
CA ILE A 404 -27.13 19.95 3.82
C ILE A 404 -27.44 20.89 4.98
N ALA A 405 -27.78 20.33 6.14
CA ALA A 405 -27.96 21.08 7.39
C ALA A 405 -27.09 20.43 8.47
N PRO A 406 -25.79 20.79 8.56
CA PRO A 406 -24.86 20.16 9.50
C PRO A 406 -25.21 20.63 10.94
N GLN A 407 -26.06 19.88 11.63
CA GLN A 407 -26.38 20.08 13.03
C GLN A 407 -25.79 18.92 13.84
N ARG A 408 -24.87 19.23 14.76
CA ARG A 408 -24.33 18.33 15.80
C ARG A 408 -24.09 16.87 15.38
N GLY A 409 -23.24 16.66 14.37
CA GLY A 409 -22.67 15.35 14.07
C GLY A 409 -23.41 14.52 13.03
N TRP A 410 -24.72 14.31 13.12
CA TRP A 410 -25.48 13.50 12.17
C TRP A 410 -26.45 14.37 11.37
N TYR A 411 -26.30 14.35 10.04
CA TYR A 411 -27.18 15.11 9.12
C TYR A 411 -27.36 14.34 7.82
N ARG A 412 -28.48 14.59 7.14
CA ARG A 412 -28.80 14.04 5.82
C ARG A 412 -27.73 14.45 4.81
N GLY A 413 -27.24 13.46 4.05
CA GLY A 413 -26.23 13.68 3.01
C GLY A 413 -24.78 13.66 3.50
N ARG A 414 -24.51 13.40 4.80
CA ARG A 414 -23.14 13.29 5.29
C ARG A 414 -22.47 12.05 4.73
N PRO A 415 -21.43 12.17 3.88
CA PRO A 415 -20.64 11.03 3.45
C PRO A 415 -19.69 10.61 4.57
N LEU A 416 -19.51 9.31 4.72
CA LEU A 416 -18.69 8.70 5.77
C LEU A 416 -17.61 7.81 5.18
N THR A 417 -16.46 7.75 5.86
CA THR A 417 -15.47 6.69 5.67
C THR A 417 -15.13 6.09 7.02
N ILE A 418 -15.24 4.76 7.12
CA ILE A 418 -14.85 4.00 8.32
C ILE A 418 -13.32 4.06 8.45
N THR A 419 -12.84 4.25 9.68
CA THR A 419 -11.40 4.36 9.97
C THR A 419 -10.87 3.27 10.89
N GLN A 420 -11.78 2.44 11.43
CA GLN A 420 -11.44 1.28 12.26
C GLN A 420 -12.32 0.09 11.90
N ASN A 421 -11.72 -1.09 11.81
CA ASN A 421 -12.46 -2.32 11.56
C ASN A 421 -13.40 -2.66 12.71
N ASP A 422 -14.64 -3.02 12.39
CA ASP A 422 -15.60 -3.66 13.30
C ASP A 422 -16.08 -4.96 12.67
N TYR A 423 -15.56 -6.06 13.16
CA TYR A 423 -15.87 -7.40 12.65
C TYR A 423 -17.30 -7.84 12.96
N ASN A 424 -17.91 -7.33 14.05
CA ASN A 424 -19.29 -7.66 14.41
C ASN A 424 -20.28 -6.97 13.48
N LEU A 425 -20.00 -5.71 13.16
CA LEU A 425 -20.80 -4.98 12.18
C LEU A 425 -20.40 -5.32 10.73
N GLY A 426 -19.27 -6.01 10.51
CA GLY A 426 -18.72 -6.26 9.19
C GLY A 426 -18.44 -4.97 8.42
N LEU A 427 -18.01 -3.92 9.12
CA LEU A 427 -17.54 -2.65 8.56
C LEU A 427 -16.02 -2.56 8.71
N PHE A 428 -15.35 -2.18 7.64
CA PHE A 428 -13.90 -2.19 7.57
C PHE A 428 -13.32 -0.82 7.25
N ASN A 429 -12.08 -0.61 7.65
CA ASN A 429 -11.36 0.61 7.32
C ASN A 429 -11.35 0.84 5.80
N GLY A 430 -11.78 2.03 5.39
CA GLY A 430 -11.95 2.42 3.99
C GLY A 430 -13.38 2.24 3.44
N ASP A 431 -14.28 1.55 4.15
CA ASP A 431 -15.68 1.47 3.73
C ASP A 431 -16.30 2.86 3.68
N SER A 432 -16.99 3.14 2.58
CA SER A 432 -17.64 4.42 2.34
C SER A 432 -19.15 4.29 2.45
N GLY A 433 -19.77 5.20 3.17
CA GLY A 433 -21.21 5.24 3.40
C GLY A 433 -21.77 6.64 3.30
N ILE A 434 -23.08 6.76 3.44
CA ILE A 434 -23.79 8.02 3.48
C ILE A 434 -24.92 7.97 4.50
N ILE A 435 -25.20 9.11 5.13
CA ILE A 435 -26.34 9.27 6.05
C ILE A 435 -27.55 9.77 5.27
N LEU A 436 -28.64 9.00 5.30
CA LEU A 436 -29.91 9.39 4.67
C LEU A 436 -31.10 9.04 5.56
N PRO A 437 -32.27 9.67 5.35
CA PRO A 437 -33.53 9.21 5.96
C PRO A 437 -33.86 7.79 5.47
N ASP A 438 -34.29 6.93 6.38
CA ASP A 438 -34.72 5.57 6.06
C ASP A 438 -36.25 5.48 6.08
N PRO A 439 -36.91 5.27 4.93
CA PRO A 439 -38.36 5.15 4.89
C PRO A 439 -38.90 3.98 5.73
N GLU A 440 -38.15 2.89 5.81
CA GLU A 440 -38.54 1.71 6.60
C GLU A 440 -38.41 1.92 8.12
N SER A 441 -37.69 2.97 8.53
CA SER A 441 -37.54 3.39 9.92
C SER A 441 -38.29 4.69 10.24
N GLY A 442 -39.35 5.01 9.50
CA GLY A 442 -40.16 6.21 9.72
C GLY A 442 -39.45 7.54 9.38
N GLY A 443 -38.45 7.50 8.53
CA GLY A 443 -37.66 8.68 8.15
C GLY A 443 -36.50 9.03 9.08
N GLU A 444 -36.21 8.19 10.08
CA GLU A 444 -35.03 8.37 10.91
C GLU A 444 -33.73 8.24 10.10
N LEU A 445 -32.71 9.00 10.50
CA LEU A 445 -31.41 8.91 9.84
C LEU A 445 -30.75 7.56 10.07
N ARG A 446 -30.30 6.95 8.99
CA ARG A 446 -29.50 5.73 8.98
C ARG A 446 -28.23 5.94 8.14
N ALA A 447 -27.19 5.22 8.51
CA ALA A 447 -25.96 5.13 7.72
C ALA A 447 -26.07 3.96 6.75
N PHE A 448 -25.95 4.24 5.48
CA PHE A 448 -26.03 3.24 4.41
C PHE A 448 -24.65 2.93 3.85
N PHE A 449 -24.35 1.64 3.73
CA PHE A 449 -23.12 1.12 3.14
C PHE A 449 -23.45 0.02 2.15
N LEU A 450 -22.56 -0.22 1.17
CA LEU A 450 -22.63 -1.38 0.32
C LEU A 450 -21.77 -2.51 0.92
N SER A 451 -22.33 -3.72 1.00
CA SER A 451 -21.55 -4.92 1.31
C SER A 451 -20.65 -5.30 0.14
N ALA A 452 -19.74 -6.26 0.35
CA ALA A 452 -18.95 -6.87 -0.71
C ALA A 452 -19.83 -7.46 -1.83
N GLU A 453 -21.06 -7.87 -1.50
CA GLU A 453 -22.03 -8.42 -2.44
C GLU A 453 -22.91 -7.35 -3.11
N ALA A 454 -22.51 -6.08 -3.03
CA ALA A 454 -23.31 -4.93 -3.50
C ALA A 454 -24.72 -4.83 -2.88
N LYS A 455 -24.96 -5.51 -1.76
CA LYS A 455 -26.20 -5.38 -0.99
C LYS A 455 -26.16 -4.15 -0.10
N LEU A 456 -27.27 -3.44 -0.04
CA LEU A 456 -27.41 -2.27 0.82
C LEU A 456 -27.53 -2.74 2.29
N ARG A 457 -26.68 -2.16 3.14
CA ARG A 457 -26.68 -2.38 4.59
C ARG A 457 -26.98 -1.06 5.28
N ARG A 458 -27.79 -1.13 6.34
CA ARG A 458 -28.21 0.05 7.12
C ARG A 458 -27.81 -0.08 8.58
N PHE A 459 -27.37 1.01 9.17
CA PHE A 459 -26.93 1.06 10.55
C PHE A 459 -27.46 2.31 11.25
N VAL A 460 -27.71 2.18 12.55
CA VAL A 460 -27.95 3.35 13.40
C VAL A 460 -26.63 4.14 13.50
N PRO A 461 -26.59 5.45 13.18
CA PRO A 461 -25.33 6.20 13.10
C PRO A 461 -24.48 6.14 14.38
N SER A 462 -25.12 6.17 15.56
CA SER A 462 -24.42 6.10 16.86
C SER A 462 -23.75 4.75 17.15
N ARG A 463 -24.04 3.70 16.38
CA ARG A 463 -23.41 2.38 16.51
C ARG A 463 -22.23 2.17 15.58
N LEU A 464 -21.93 3.14 14.72
CA LEU A 464 -20.79 3.04 13.80
C LEU A 464 -19.47 3.05 14.57
N PRO A 465 -18.47 2.27 14.10
CA PRO A 465 -17.10 2.38 14.59
C PRO A 465 -16.51 3.77 14.27
N LEU A 466 -15.24 3.98 14.59
CA LEU A 466 -14.56 5.23 14.26
C LEU A 466 -14.68 5.53 12.76
N HIS A 467 -15.08 6.74 12.45
CA HIS A 467 -15.36 7.19 11.09
C HIS A 467 -15.07 8.69 10.95
N GLU A 468 -14.99 9.15 9.71
CA GLU A 468 -14.75 10.55 9.36
C GLU A 468 -15.71 10.99 8.25
N THR A 469 -15.99 12.31 8.18
CA THR A 469 -16.67 12.93 7.02
C THR A 469 -15.78 12.74 5.77
N ALA A 470 -16.37 12.45 4.63
CA ALA A 470 -15.65 12.00 3.44
C ALA A 470 -16.04 12.71 2.13
N PHE A 471 -16.22 14.02 2.14
CA PHE A 471 -16.18 14.83 0.90
C PHE A 471 -14.77 14.85 0.33
N ALA A 472 -13.78 14.93 1.22
CA ALA A 472 -12.36 14.79 0.92
C ALA A 472 -11.73 13.65 1.73
N MET A 473 -10.66 13.04 1.20
CA MET A 473 -9.87 12.02 1.88
C MET A 473 -8.37 12.13 1.52
N THR A 474 -7.51 11.47 2.29
CA THR A 474 -6.09 11.40 1.90
C THR A 474 -5.89 10.47 0.70
N VAL A 475 -4.82 10.71 -0.08
CA VAL A 475 -4.41 9.81 -1.16
C VAL A 475 -4.24 8.38 -0.65
N HIS A 476 -3.65 8.18 0.54
CA HIS A 476 -3.49 6.85 1.16
C HIS A 476 -4.83 6.12 1.35
N LYS A 477 -5.87 6.82 1.83
CA LYS A 477 -7.21 6.24 2.01
C LYS A 477 -7.94 5.96 0.70
N SER A 478 -7.48 6.53 -0.41
CA SER A 478 -8.05 6.26 -1.73
C SER A 478 -7.51 4.98 -2.38
N GLN A 479 -6.48 4.35 -1.81
CA GLN A 479 -5.96 3.07 -2.32
C GLN A 479 -7.07 2.01 -2.39
N GLY A 480 -7.08 1.20 -3.45
CA GLY A 480 -8.17 0.27 -3.74
C GLY A 480 -9.48 0.93 -4.21
N SER A 481 -9.53 2.27 -4.35
CA SER A 481 -10.68 3.02 -4.88
C SER A 481 -10.41 3.57 -6.26
N GLU A 482 -11.48 3.87 -7.00
CA GLU A 482 -11.44 4.55 -8.28
C GLU A 482 -12.61 5.53 -8.36
N PHE A 483 -12.43 6.64 -9.05
CA PHE A 483 -13.42 7.71 -9.20
C PHE A 483 -13.49 8.12 -10.68
N GLU A 484 -14.66 8.50 -11.15
CA GLU A 484 -14.79 9.02 -12.53
C GLU A 484 -13.98 10.33 -12.68
N ARG A 485 -14.08 11.20 -11.67
CA ARG A 485 -13.39 12.48 -11.62
C ARG A 485 -12.77 12.68 -10.24
N LEU A 486 -11.61 13.30 -10.19
CA LEU A 486 -10.97 13.66 -8.91
C LEU A 486 -10.34 15.06 -8.97
N LEU A 487 -10.25 15.67 -7.81
CA LEU A 487 -9.44 16.86 -7.56
C LEU A 487 -8.36 16.50 -6.54
N LEU A 488 -7.09 16.55 -6.94
CA LEU A 488 -5.94 16.40 -6.05
C LEU A 488 -5.48 17.78 -5.58
N ILE A 489 -5.40 17.97 -4.27
CA ILE A 489 -4.91 19.22 -3.67
C ILE A 489 -3.59 18.94 -2.94
N LEU A 490 -2.51 19.57 -3.38
CA LEU A 490 -1.22 19.57 -2.71
C LEU A 490 -1.13 20.77 -1.73
N PRO A 491 -0.24 20.72 -0.72
CA PRO A 491 -0.04 21.83 0.21
C PRO A 491 0.73 23.00 -0.43
N GLU A 492 0.71 24.16 0.23
CA GLU A 492 1.46 25.36 -0.19
C GLU A 492 2.98 25.18 -0.13
N LYS A 493 3.46 24.31 0.76
CA LYS A 493 4.89 24.10 1.01
C LYS A 493 5.26 22.65 0.78
N ASP A 494 6.45 22.44 0.29
CA ASP A 494 6.99 21.10 0.12
C ASP A 494 7.03 20.32 1.45
N SER A 495 6.84 19.01 1.33
CA SER A 495 6.83 18.07 2.44
C SER A 495 7.50 16.77 2.01
N PRO A 496 8.27 16.12 2.88
CA PRO A 496 8.85 14.79 2.61
C PRO A 496 7.82 13.71 2.25
N LEU A 497 6.55 13.90 2.59
CA LEU A 497 5.45 12.99 2.24
C LEU A 497 5.02 13.11 0.77
N LEU A 498 5.39 14.21 0.10
CA LEU A 498 5.07 14.43 -1.30
C LEU A 498 6.11 13.71 -2.17
N THR A 499 5.72 12.61 -2.78
CA THR A 499 6.58 11.78 -3.61
C THR A 499 5.90 11.46 -4.94
N ARG A 500 6.66 10.98 -5.93
CA ARG A 500 6.11 10.57 -7.21
C ARG A 500 5.09 9.45 -7.07
N GLU A 501 5.29 8.52 -6.13
CA GLU A 501 4.37 7.42 -5.87
C GLU A 501 3.03 7.95 -5.31
N LEU A 502 3.04 9.03 -4.51
CA LEU A 502 1.82 9.67 -4.03
C LEU A 502 1.06 10.32 -5.19
N LEU A 503 1.75 11.07 -6.04
CA LEU A 503 1.15 11.68 -7.22
C LEU A 503 0.62 10.64 -8.19
N TYR A 504 1.43 9.64 -8.53
CA TYR A 504 1.04 8.52 -9.38
C TYR A 504 -0.19 7.79 -8.85
N THR A 505 -0.18 7.45 -7.55
CA THR A 505 -1.33 6.80 -6.91
C THR A 505 -2.58 7.67 -7.01
N ALA A 506 -2.48 8.98 -6.75
CA ALA A 506 -3.61 9.87 -6.83
C ALA A 506 -4.17 9.99 -8.25
N ILE A 507 -3.33 10.29 -9.23
CA ILE A 507 -3.71 10.51 -10.63
C ILE A 507 -4.36 9.25 -11.21
N THR A 508 -3.81 8.08 -10.93
CA THR A 508 -4.33 6.80 -11.43
C THR A 508 -5.61 6.33 -10.73
N ARG A 509 -6.10 7.04 -9.70
CA ARG A 509 -7.46 6.83 -9.16
C ARG A 509 -8.55 7.40 -10.06
N ALA A 510 -8.22 8.36 -10.93
CA ALA A 510 -9.17 8.89 -11.91
C ALA A 510 -9.43 7.87 -13.04
N ARG A 511 -10.68 7.80 -13.48
CA ARG A 511 -11.06 7.04 -14.67
C ARG A 511 -11.18 7.93 -15.92
N ARG A 512 -11.64 9.18 -15.74
CA ARG A 512 -11.90 10.11 -16.84
C ARG A 512 -11.27 11.46 -16.68
N HIS A 513 -11.19 12.00 -15.43
CA HIS A 513 -10.72 13.35 -15.22
C HIS A 513 -9.93 13.47 -13.92
N ALA A 514 -8.72 14.01 -13.99
CA ALA A 514 -7.86 14.34 -12.86
C ALA A 514 -7.48 15.83 -12.89
N GLU A 515 -7.95 16.59 -11.91
CA GLU A 515 -7.54 17.98 -11.71
C GLU A 515 -6.53 18.04 -10.56
N ILE A 516 -5.42 18.75 -10.75
CA ILE A 516 -4.36 18.89 -9.74
C ILE A 516 -4.22 20.36 -9.37
N TRP A 517 -4.33 20.69 -8.08
CA TRP A 517 -4.05 22.02 -7.55
C TRP A 517 -2.75 21.98 -6.77
N ALA A 518 -1.76 22.70 -7.24
CA ALA A 518 -0.43 22.71 -6.64
C ALA A 518 0.35 23.97 -7.01
N PRO A 519 1.25 24.46 -6.13
CA PRO A 519 2.35 25.32 -6.56
C PRO A 519 3.28 24.54 -7.47
N GLU A 520 3.84 25.18 -8.51
CA GLU A 520 4.70 24.49 -9.49
C GLU A 520 5.96 23.91 -8.86
N ASP A 521 6.59 24.65 -7.97
CA ASP A 521 7.79 24.22 -7.25
C ASP A 521 7.52 22.98 -6.37
N VAL A 522 6.37 22.93 -5.68
CA VAL A 522 5.94 21.78 -4.89
C VAL A 522 5.64 20.57 -5.77
N LEU A 523 4.97 20.79 -6.92
CA LEU A 523 4.68 19.72 -7.87
C LEU A 523 5.98 19.13 -8.44
N ARG A 524 6.92 19.97 -8.87
CA ARG A 524 8.24 19.55 -9.37
C ARG A 524 9.04 18.79 -8.31
N ALA A 525 9.07 19.29 -7.08
CA ALA A 525 9.74 18.63 -5.96
C ALA A 525 9.15 17.25 -5.67
N ALA A 526 7.82 17.12 -5.71
CA ALA A 526 7.12 15.85 -5.50
C ALA A 526 7.43 14.84 -6.62
N ILE A 527 7.47 15.26 -7.89
CA ILE A 527 7.81 14.40 -9.03
C ILE A 527 9.27 13.93 -8.94
N ALA A 528 10.19 14.81 -8.56
CA ALA A 528 11.60 14.47 -8.43
C ALA A 528 11.87 13.49 -7.28
N ARG A 529 11.04 13.51 -6.21
CA ARG A 529 11.25 12.73 -5.00
C ARG A 529 10.66 11.32 -5.14
N GLN A 530 11.51 10.31 -5.03
CA GLN A 530 11.13 8.91 -4.92
C GLN A 530 11.06 8.47 -3.46
N VAL A 531 10.12 7.61 -3.11
CA VAL A 531 10.09 6.97 -1.79
C VAL A 531 11.36 6.14 -1.62
N SER A 532 12.14 6.47 -0.59
CA SER A 532 13.30 5.68 -0.19
C SER A 532 13.01 5.06 1.17
N ARG A 533 13.01 3.73 1.24
CA ARG A 533 12.88 2.98 2.47
C ARG A 533 14.05 2.02 2.60
N ASN A 534 14.83 2.19 3.65
CA ASN A 534 15.99 1.34 3.91
C ASN A 534 15.52 -0.08 4.24
N SER A 535 16.05 -1.05 3.49
CA SER A 535 15.74 -2.48 3.57
C SER A 535 16.96 -3.28 3.15
N GLY A 536 17.16 -4.45 3.72
CA GLY A 536 18.13 -5.45 3.25
C GLY A 536 17.51 -6.53 2.40
N LEU A 537 16.19 -6.49 2.15
CA LEU A 537 15.47 -7.56 1.46
C LEU A 537 16.00 -7.81 0.04
N ARG A 538 16.36 -6.75 -0.70
CA ARG A 538 16.94 -6.89 -2.05
C ARG A 538 18.24 -7.69 -2.03
N ASP A 539 19.11 -7.41 -1.06
CA ASP A 539 20.39 -8.12 -0.91
C ASP A 539 20.14 -9.56 -0.46
N ALA A 540 19.24 -9.79 0.49
CA ALA A 540 18.88 -11.11 0.99
C ALA A 540 18.28 -12.00 -0.12
N LEU A 541 17.52 -11.43 -1.06
CA LEU A 541 16.99 -12.12 -2.23
C LEU A 541 18.06 -12.38 -3.31
N SER A 542 19.17 -11.63 -3.32
CA SER A 542 20.25 -11.73 -4.31
C SER A 542 21.40 -12.67 -3.88
N VAL A 543 21.48 -13.08 -2.62
CA VAL A 543 22.62 -13.83 -2.05
C VAL A 543 22.73 -15.28 -2.57
N THR A 544 21.68 -15.85 -3.14
CA THR A 544 21.68 -17.25 -3.61
C THR A 544 22.68 -17.52 -4.75
N THR A 545 23.17 -16.50 -5.45
CA THR A 545 24.14 -16.61 -6.54
C THR A 545 25.60 -16.79 -6.07
N ARG A 546 25.92 -16.49 -4.81
CA ARG A 546 27.32 -16.54 -4.31
C ARG A 546 27.71 -17.86 -3.66
N SER A 547 26.79 -18.58 -3.02
CA SER A 547 27.10 -19.87 -2.35
C SER A 547 27.32 -21.04 -3.32
N GLY A 548 26.75 -21.00 -4.53
CA GLY A 548 26.97 -22.04 -5.54
C GLY A 548 28.34 -22.03 -6.25
N LYS A 549 29.12 -20.95 -6.08
CA LYS A 549 30.47 -20.83 -6.70
C LYS A 549 31.62 -21.24 -5.79
N THR A 550 31.40 -21.45 -4.51
CA THR A 550 32.46 -21.76 -3.54
C THR A 550 32.64 -23.26 -3.34
N GLU A 551 31.62 -24.11 -3.60
CA GLU A 551 31.76 -25.57 -3.44
C GLU A 551 32.32 -26.32 -4.65
N SER A 552 32.38 -25.71 -5.84
CA SER A 552 32.92 -26.36 -7.04
C SER A 552 34.44 -26.21 -7.20
N ARG A 553 35.17 -25.61 -6.28
CA ARG A 553 36.63 -25.41 -6.36
C ARG A 553 37.48 -26.29 -5.42
N GLN A 554 36.89 -27.15 -4.59
CA GLN A 554 37.67 -28.01 -3.66
C GLN A 554 37.69 -29.51 -3.97
N SER A 555 37.17 -29.96 -5.10
CA SER A 555 37.26 -31.41 -5.48
C SER A 555 38.15 -31.69 -6.71
N GLY A 556 39.31 -31.06 -6.79
CA GLY A 556 40.20 -31.21 -7.92
C GLY A 556 41.68 -31.08 -7.61
N SER A 557 42.18 -31.73 -6.53
CA SER A 557 43.63 -32.01 -6.43
C SER A 557 43.88 -33.08 -5.38
N ASN A 558 43.81 -34.32 -5.80
CA ASN A 558 44.63 -35.43 -5.28
C ASN A 558 44.49 -36.64 -6.20
N ARG A 559 45.38 -36.71 -7.19
CA ARG A 559 46.09 -37.92 -7.65
C ARG A 559 47.17 -37.51 -8.63
#